data_2f7c519c91c5e1c1947f499f63b1c9ed
#
_entry.id   2f7c519c91c5e1c1947f499f63b1c9ed
#
_cell.length_a   1.000
_cell.length_b   1.000
_cell.length_c   1.000
_cell.angle_alpha   90.00
_cell.angle_beta   90.00
_cell.angle_gamma   90.00
#
_symmetry.space_group_name_H-M   'P 1'
#
loop_
_entity.id
_entity.type
_entity.pdbx_description
1 polymer ?
#
loop_
_entity_poly.entity_id
_entity_poly.type
_entity_poly.pdbx_seq_one_letter_code
_entity_poly.pdbx_strand_id
1 'polypeptide(L)' 'MGQVDDVVVDYAYPCMMAEKALKNLHDAMLRNDYDAALEHALTAMAEAKLTYNAIRHTKEVR' A
#
# COMPACT_ATOMS: atom_id res chain seq x y z
N MET A 1 15.76 12.36 -16.50
CA MET A 1 15.61 11.84 -16.27
C MET A 1 14.96 10.92 -16.28
N GLY A 2 14.67 10.75 -16.40
CA GLY A 2 13.85 9.96 -16.22
C GLY A 2 14.04 8.66 -16.47
N GLN A 3 14.49 8.22 -16.94
CA GLN A 3 14.55 7.15 -17.16
C GLN A 3 14.77 6.06 -16.49
N VAL A 4 15.23 5.99 -15.73
CA VAL A 4 15.31 5.11 -14.72
C VAL A 4 14.10 4.40 -14.43
N ASP A 5 13.01 4.94 -14.74
CA ASP A 5 11.75 4.39 -14.42
C ASP A 5 11.47 3.08 -15.07
N ASP A 6 12.17 2.72 -16.07
CA ASP A 6 11.93 1.47 -16.75
C ASP A 6 12.25 0.27 -15.91
N VAL A 7 13.19 0.40 -14.99
CA VAL A 7 13.55 -0.74 -14.17
C VAL A 7 13.04 -0.65 -12.77
N VAL A 8 12.61 0.51 -12.34
CA VAL A 8 12.13 0.68 -10.99
C VAL A 8 10.63 0.49 -10.95
N VAL A 9 10.18 -0.52 -10.23
CA VAL A 9 8.76 -0.72 -10.04
C VAL A 9 8.27 0.34 -9.06
N ASP A 10 7.17 0.97 -9.40
CA ASP A 10 6.65 2.05 -8.59
C ASP A 10 6.06 1.53 -7.29
N TYR A 11 6.80 1.63 -6.23
CA TYR A 11 6.32 1.22 -4.91
C TYR A 11 5.47 2.30 -4.26
N ALA A 12 5.58 3.52 -4.76
CA ALA A 12 4.94 4.66 -4.09
C ALA A 12 3.42 4.60 -4.16
N TYR A 13 2.89 4.17 -5.29
CA TYR A 13 1.45 4.12 -5.43
C TYR A 13 0.80 3.14 -4.44
N PRO A 14 1.22 1.86 -4.39
CA PRO A 14 0.62 0.96 -3.41
C PRO A 14 0.94 1.38 -1.97
N CYS A 15 2.09 2.01 -1.75
CA CYS A 15 2.42 2.50 -0.42
C CYS A 15 1.44 3.58 0.01
N MET A 16 1.15 4.53 -0.88
CA MET A 16 0.17 5.56 -0.61
C MET A 16 -1.20 4.98 -0.35
N MET A 17 -1.58 3.97 -1.13
CA MET A 17 -2.88 3.34 -0.97
C MET A 17 -2.98 2.61 0.35
N ALA A 18 -1.87 1.99 0.79
CA ALA A 18 -1.85 1.33 2.09
C ALA A 18 -2.04 2.35 3.20
N GLU A 19 -1.35 3.47 3.11
CA GLU A 19 -1.48 4.53 4.12
C GLU A 19 -2.89 5.07 4.17
N LYS A 20 -3.51 5.26 3.01
CA LYS A 20 -4.87 5.75 2.94
C LYS A 20 -5.83 4.76 3.58
N ALA A 21 -5.63 3.48 3.29
CA ALA A 21 -6.49 2.45 3.84
C ALA A 21 -6.37 2.39 5.37
N LEU A 22 -5.15 2.55 5.88
CA LEU A 22 -4.94 2.56 7.32
C LEU A 22 -5.61 3.76 7.98
N LYS A 23 -5.56 4.91 7.33
CA LYS A 23 -6.24 6.08 7.84
C LYS A 23 -7.74 5.87 7.86
N ASN A 24 -8.29 5.29 6.79
CA ASN A 24 -9.71 5.01 6.72
C ASN A 24 -10.12 3.99 7.77
N LEU A 25 -9.25 3.02 8.04
CA LEU A 25 -9.48 2.03 9.08
C LEU A 25 -9.59 2.73 10.44
N HIS A 26 -8.65 3.62 10.71
CA HIS A 26 -8.65 4.33 11.97
C HIS A 26 -9.93 5.14 12.14
N ASP A 27 -10.35 5.84 11.08
CA ASP A 27 -11.59 6.61 11.12
C ASP A 27 -12.79 5.71 11.38
N ALA A 28 -12.83 4.54 10.76
CA ALA A 28 -13.91 3.60 10.98
C ALA A 28 -13.94 3.14 12.41
N MET A 29 -12.78 2.89 13.01
CA MET A 29 -12.73 2.49 14.41
C MET A 29 -13.24 3.58 15.33
N LEU A 30 -12.95 4.83 15.01
CA LEU A 30 -13.46 5.95 15.82
C LEU A 30 -14.98 6.04 15.77
N ARG A 31 -15.59 5.54 14.69
CA ARG A 31 -17.04 5.51 14.56
C ARG A 31 -17.63 4.18 15.02
N ASN A 32 -16.78 3.27 15.50
CA ASN A 32 -17.20 1.92 15.87
C ASN A 32 -17.80 1.16 14.70
N ASP A 33 -17.34 1.47 13.49
CA ASP A 33 -17.77 0.77 12.29
C ASP A 33 -16.76 -0.35 12.01
N TYR A 34 -16.95 -1.46 12.70
CA TYR A 34 -15.98 -2.53 12.69
C TYR A 34 -15.92 -3.24 11.33
N ASP A 35 -17.07 -3.39 10.68
CA ASP A 35 -17.08 -4.04 9.37
C ASP A 35 -16.28 -3.24 8.35
N ALA A 36 -16.45 -1.92 8.34
CA ALA A 36 -15.67 -1.07 7.46
C ALA A 36 -14.19 -1.14 7.82
N ALA A 37 -13.89 -1.15 9.11
CA ALA A 37 -12.49 -1.23 9.54
C ALA A 37 -11.85 -2.52 9.06
N LEU A 38 -12.57 -3.64 9.10
CA LEU A 38 -12.05 -4.90 8.63
C LEU A 38 -11.77 -4.87 7.13
N GLU A 39 -12.65 -4.24 6.36
CA GLU A 39 -12.44 -4.12 4.92
C GLU A 39 -11.23 -3.25 4.62
N HIS A 40 -11.09 -2.15 5.34
CA HIS A 40 -9.92 -1.29 5.14
C HIS A 40 -8.64 -2.00 5.52
N ALA A 41 -8.70 -2.87 6.53
CA ALA A 41 -7.52 -3.64 6.92
C ALA A 41 -7.10 -4.58 5.79
N LEU A 42 -8.07 -5.23 5.15
CA LEU A 42 -7.77 -6.11 4.03
C LEU A 42 -7.15 -5.34 2.87
N THR A 43 -7.67 -4.16 2.59
CA THR A 43 -7.11 -3.31 1.54
C THR A 43 -5.67 -2.93 1.88
N ALA A 44 -5.43 -2.54 3.13
CA ALA A 44 -4.08 -2.16 3.55
C ALA A 44 -3.11 -3.33 3.38
N MET A 45 -3.56 -4.53 3.73
CA MET A 45 -2.70 -5.70 3.60
C MET A 45 -2.35 -5.98 2.13
N ALA A 46 -3.35 -5.87 1.25
CA ALA A 46 -3.12 -6.12 -0.16
C ALA A 46 -2.15 -5.08 -0.75
N GLU A 47 -2.35 -3.82 -0.42
CA GLU A 47 -1.49 -2.76 -0.95
C GLU A 47 -0.09 -2.85 -0.35
N ALA A 48 0.00 -3.23 0.92
CA ALA A 48 1.31 -3.40 1.55
C ALA A 48 2.07 -4.55 0.89
N LYS A 49 1.37 -5.61 0.51
CA LYS A 49 2.01 -6.72 -0.18
C LYS A 49 2.55 -6.28 -1.54
N LEU A 50 1.78 -5.47 -2.26
CA LEU A 50 2.24 -4.95 -3.53
C LEU A 50 3.46 -4.06 -3.34
N THR A 51 3.47 -3.26 -2.29
CA THR A 51 4.62 -2.42 -1.96
C THR A 51 5.84 -3.29 -1.68
N TYR A 52 5.66 -4.34 -0.89
CA TYR A 52 6.73 -5.26 -0.58
C TYR A 52 7.30 -5.88 -1.85
N ASN A 53 6.42 -6.35 -2.73
CA ASN A 53 6.86 -7.00 -3.96
C ASN A 53 7.58 -6.01 -4.87
N ALA A 54 7.12 -4.77 -4.93
CA ALA A 54 7.78 -3.77 -5.75
C ALA A 54 9.19 -3.48 -5.25
N ILE A 55 9.35 -3.39 -3.94
CA ILE A 55 10.67 -3.14 -3.36
C ILE A 55 11.58 -4.33 -3.61
N ARG A 56 11.07 -5.54 -3.43
CA ARG A 56 11.85 -6.74 -3.68
C ARG A 56 12.32 -6.80 -5.11
N HIS A 57 11.42 -6.52 -6.04
CA HIS A 57 11.76 -6.54 -7.45
C HIS A 57 12.87 -5.52 -7.75
N THR A 58 12.71 -4.31 -7.24
CA THR A 58 13.70 -3.27 -7.45
C THR A 58 15.07 -3.70 -6.91
N LYS A 59 15.07 -4.28 -5.72
CA LYS A 59 16.31 -4.72 -5.11
C LYS A 59 16.99 -5.82 -5.92
N GLU A 60 16.19 -6.73 -6.46
CA GLU A 60 16.74 -7.87 -7.19
C GLU A 60 17.33 -7.48 -8.54
N VAL A 61 16.79 -6.44 -9.16
CA VAL A 61 17.32 -6.05 -10.46
C VAL A 61 18.44 -5.05 -10.36
N ARG A 62 18.73 -4.56 -9.18
CA ARG A 62 19.82 -3.65 -8.98
C ARG A 62 21.03 -4.39 -8.44
#